data_a715dd791845d9cec165109b9d59aa09
#
_entry.id   a715dd791845d9cec165109b9d59aa09
#
_cell.length_a   1.000
_cell.length_b   1.000
_cell.length_c   1.000
_cell.angle_alpha   90.00
_cell.angle_beta   90.00
_cell.angle_gamma   90.00
#
_symmetry.space_group_name_H-M   'P 1'
#
loop_
_entity.id
_entity.type
_entity.pdbx_description
1 polymer ?
#
loop_
_entity_poly.entity_id
_entity_poly.type
_entity_poly.pdbx_seq_one_letter_code
_entity_poly.pdbx_strand_id
1 'polypeptide(L)'
;MADALAQKLGRKVELVVPQRGEKAEIMDGAVRNARESLARKMAETQAQSELLKGLAEAFGLEKAPQRIEVYDNSHIQGAHAVGGMIVAGPEGFIKNAYRKFNIKGDDLTPGDDFGMMKEVMTRRFKRLIKEDPDREKGDWPDLLLIDGGAGQVSAV
;
A
#
# COMPACT_ATOMS: atom_id res chain seq x y z
N MET A 1 21.81 -1.84 22.02
CA MET A 1 20.53 -2.59 22.06
C MET A 1 20.01 -2.71 23.48
N ALA A 2 20.77 -3.19 24.47
CA ALA A 2 20.35 -3.26 25.88
C ALA A 2 19.89 -1.91 26.43
N ASP A 3 20.65 -0.84 26.18
CA ASP A 3 20.33 0.51 26.64
C ASP A 3 19.02 1.06 26.02
N ALA A 4 18.80 0.83 24.73
CA ALA A 4 17.56 1.23 24.06
C ALA A 4 16.33 0.49 24.62
N LEU A 5 16.48 -0.80 24.94
CA LEU A 5 15.42 -1.58 25.59
C LEU A 5 15.20 -1.13 27.03
N ALA A 6 16.25 -0.81 27.77
CA ALA A 6 16.17 -0.31 29.14
C ALA A 6 15.43 1.04 29.18
N GLN A 7 15.74 1.95 28.24
CA GLN A 7 15.07 3.23 28.11
C GLN A 7 13.57 3.07 27.78
N LYS A 8 13.24 2.18 26.84
CA LYS A 8 11.86 1.92 26.45
C LYS A 8 11.01 1.28 27.54
N LEU A 9 11.63 0.39 28.35
CA LEU A 9 10.93 -0.38 29.39
C LEU A 9 10.99 0.27 30.78
N GLY A 10 11.75 1.36 30.94
CA GLY A 10 11.92 2.06 32.22
C GLY A 10 12.64 1.23 33.31
N ARG A 11 13.37 0.16 32.90
CA ARG A 11 14.08 -0.73 33.82
C ARG A 11 15.36 -1.27 33.19
N LYS A 12 16.31 -1.68 34.01
CA LYS A 12 17.55 -2.33 33.55
C LYS A 12 17.20 -3.60 32.76
N VAL A 13 17.78 -3.74 31.57
CA VAL A 13 17.67 -4.92 30.74
C VAL A 13 19.03 -5.54 30.51
N GLU A 14 19.14 -6.83 30.81
CA GLU A 14 20.32 -7.63 30.52
C GLU A 14 20.05 -8.48 29.26
N LEU A 15 20.98 -8.44 28.31
CA LEU A 15 20.95 -9.29 27.13
C LEU A 15 21.92 -10.46 27.37
N VAL A 16 21.37 -11.65 27.44
CA VAL A 16 22.14 -12.87 27.64
C VAL A 16 22.02 -13.75 26.41
N VAL A 17 23.15 -14.26 25.91
CA VAL A 17 23.18 -15.26 24.83
C VAL A 17 23.42 -16.62 25.48
N PRO A 18 22.41 -17.47 25.63
CA PRO A 18 22.55 -18.77 26.24
C PRO A 18 23.41 -19.70 25.38
N GLN A 19 24.33 -20.42 26.01
CA GLN A 19 25.28 -21.31 25.32
C GLN A 19 24.93 -22.79 25.45
N ARG A 20 24.04 -23.17 26.36
CA ARG A 20 23.65 -24.58 26.62
C ARG A 20 22.31 -24.65 27.38
N GLY A 21 21.69 -25.85 27.32
CA GLY A 21 20.43 -26.17 27.98
C GLY A 21 19.20 -25.59 27.24
N GLU A 22 18.05 -25.73 27.84
CA GLU A 22 16.75 -25.39 27.28
C GLU A 22 16.69 -23.97 26.67
N LYS A 23 17.35 -23.01 27.32
CA LYS A 23 17.37 -21.61 26.79
C LYS A 23 18.16 -21.49 25.47
N ALA A 24 19.21 -22.32 25.28
CA ALA A 24 19.94 -22.35 24.02
C ALA A 24 19.08 -22.98 22.91
N GLU A 25 18.34 -24.05 23.22
CA GLU A 25 17.42 -24.69 22.26
C GLU A 25 16.30 -23.75 21.83
N ILE A 26 15.74 -22.96 22.76
CA ILE A 26 14.75 -21.93 22.44
C ILE A 26 15.37 -20.86 21.52
N MET A 27 16.60 -20.42 21.78
CA MET A 27 17.30 -19.46 20.91
C MET A 27 17.54 -20.02 19.50
N ASP A 28 17.98 -21.28 19.40
CA ASP A 28 18.19 -21.93 18.10
C ASP A 28 16.88 -22.07 17.32
N GLY A 29 15.79 -22.37 18.02
CA GLY A 29 14.45 -22.36 17.45
C GLY A 29 14.05 -20.98 16.93
N ALA A 30 14.29 -19.93 17.71
CA ALA A 30 13.99 -18.56 17.31
C ALA A 30 14.82 -18.11 16.10
N VAL A 31 16.12 -18.45 16.08
CA VAL A 31 17.01 -18.16 14.95
C VAL A 31 16.55 -18.89 13.68
N ARG A 32 16.16 -20.15 13.79
CA ARG A 32 15.62 -20.94 12.66
C ARG A 32 14.36 -20.29 12.12
N ASN A 33 13.40 -19.99 12.98
CA ASN A 33 12.15 -19.35 12.57
C ASN A 33 12.40 -17.99 11.91
N ALA A 34 13.34 -17.20 12.41
CA ALA A 34 13.70 -15.92 11.82
C ALA A 34 14.32 -16.09 10.42
N ARG A 35 15.20 -17.08 10.23
CA ARG A 35 15.80 -17.40 8.91
C ARG A 35 14.74 -17.85 7.91
N GLU A 36 13.85 -18.74 8.31
CA GLU A 36 12.76 -19.22 7.43
C GLU A 36 11.79 -18.10 7.05
N SER A 37 11.44 -17.23 8.01
CA SER A 37 10.60 -16.07 7.74
C SER A 37 11.27 -15.07 6.79
N LEU A 38 12.58 -14.83 6.97
CA LEU A 38 13.35 -13.99 6.06
C LEU A 38 13.42 -14.58 4.66
N ALA A 39 13.69 -15.87 4.52
CA ALA A 39 13.75 -16.54 3.23
C ALA A 39 12.41 -16.46 2.47
N ARG A 40 11.29 -16.68 3.18
CA ARG A 40 9.96 -16.51 2.59
C ARG A 40 9.73 -15.07 2.12
N LYS A 41 10.02 -14.08 2.98
CA LYS A 41 9.87 -12.67 2.62
C LYS A 41 10.71 -12.27 1.42
N MET A 42 11.93 -12.77 1.32
CA MET A 42 12.81 -12.51 0.17
C MET A 42 12.25 -13.11 -1.12
N ALA A 43 11.74 -14.35 -1.07
CA ALA A 43 11.13 -15.00 -2.22
C ALA A 43 9.85 -14.27 -2.67
N GLU A 44 9.00 -13.86 -1.74
CA GLU A 44 7.80 -13.05 -2.02
C GLU A 44 8.15 -11.70 -2.65
N THR A 45 9.15 -11.00 -2.13
CA THR A 45 9.62 -9.72 -2.68
C THR A 45 10.18 -9.88 -4.09
N GLN A 46 10.93 -10.96 -4.34
CA GLN A 46 11.46 -11.23 -5.67
C GLN A 46 10.33 -11.52 -6.67
N ALA A 47 9.38 -12.37 -6.31
CA ALA A 47 8.22 -12.66 -7.14
C ALA A 47 7.41 -11.38 -7.45
N GLN A 48 7.20 -10.54 -6.45
CA GLN A 48 6.54 -9.25 -6.63
C GLN A 48 7.32 -8.33 -7.59
N SER A 49 8.64 -8.29 -7.48
CA SER A 49 9.49 -7.51 -8.38
C SER A 49 9.37 -7.97 -9.85
N GLU A 50 9.35 -9.27 -10.09
CA GLU A 50 9.16 -9.80 -11.45
C GLU A 50 7.75 -9.49 -12.00
N LEU A 51 6.71 -9.56 -11.17
CA LEU A 51 5.35 -9.15 -11.56
C LEU A 51 5.30 -7.66 -11.94
N LEU A 52 5.95 -6.78 -11.18
CA LEU A 52 5.99 -5.35 -11.50
C LEU A 52 6.77 -5.03 -12.76
N LYS A 53 7.82 -5.79 -13.08
CA LYS A 53 8.53 -5.66 -14.37
C LYS A 53 7.62 -6.07 -15.53
N GLY A 54 6.94 -7.23 -15.42
CA GLY A 54 5.97 -7.66 -16.42
C GLY A 54 4.83 -6.65 -16.60
N LEU A 55 4.38 -6.02 -15.51
CA LEU A 55 3.38 -4.94 -15.57
C LEU A 55 3.94 -3.72 -16.33
N ALA A 56 5.17 -3.32 -16.05
CA ALA A 56 5.82 -2.21 -16.75
C ALA A 56 5.91 -2.47 -18.26
N GLU A 57 6.31 -3.67 -18.65
CA GLU A 57 6.38 -4.08 -20.05
C GLU A 57 4.99 -4.05 -20.71
N ALA A 58 3.96 -4.59 -20.04
CA ALA A 58 2.60 -4.65 -20.56
C ALA A 58 1.98 -3.25 -20.79
N PHE A 59 2.31 -2.29 -19.93
CA PHE A 59 1.80 -0.91 -20.00
C PHE A 59 2.77 0.07 -20.65
N GLY A 60 3.93 -0.37 -21.13
CA GLY A 60 4.93 0.48 -21.78
C GLY A 60 5.56 1.51 -20.84
N LEU A 61 5.69 1.19 -19.57
CA LEU A 61 6.32 2.06 -18.59
C LEU A 61 7.86 1.95 -18.72
N GLU A 62 8.57 3.06 -18.55
CA GLU A 62 10.04 3.07 -18.60
C GLU A 62 10.71 2.26 -17.50
N LYS A 63 10.04 2.11 -16.36
CA LYS A 63 10.52 1.39 -15.19
C LYS A 63 9.37 0.72 -14.42
N ALA A 64 9.73 -0.28 -13.63
CA ALA A 64 8.77 -0.93 -12.74
C ALA A 64 8.15 0.09 -11.77
N PRO A 65 6.82 0.17 -11.66
CA PRO A 65 6.14 1.14 -10.82
C PRO A 65 6.46 0.89 -9.34
N GLN A 66 6.76 1.97 -8.63
CA GLN A 66 7.00 1.97 -7.19
C GLN A 66 5.70 2.17 -6.40
N ARG A 67 4.72 2.84 -7.03
CA ARG A 67 3.42 3.09 -6.44
C ARG A 67 2.31 2.91 -7.47
N ILE A 68 1.43 1.97 -7.19
CA ILE A 68 0.22 1.71 -7.98
C ILE A 68 -0.97 2.05 -7.11
N GLU A 69 -1.88 2.87 -7.61
CA GLU A 69 -3.15 3.15 -6.95
C GLU A 69 -4.29 2.52 -7.77
N VAL A 70 -5.11 1.72 -7.11
CA VAL A 70 -6.28 1.06 -7.72
C VAL A 70 -7.53 1.67 -7.12
N TYR A 71 -8.46 2.04 -7.97
CA TYR A 71 -9.70 2.72 -7.60
C TYR A 71 -10.91 1.91 -8.01
N ASP A 72 -11.84 1.81 -7.08
CA ASP A 72 -13.15 1.22 -7.28
C ASP A 72 -14.21 2.08 -6.60
N ASN A 73 -15.37 2.21 -7.23
CA ASN A 73 -16.53 2.89 -6.67
C ASN A 73 -17.65 1.88 -6.41
N SER A 74 -18.26 1.99 -5.25
CA SER A 74 -19.44 1.22 -4.93
C SER A 74 -20.56 2.10 -4.35
N HIS A 75 -21.79 1.70 -4.59
CA HIS A 75 -22.98 2.35 -4.03
C HIS A 75 -24.00 1.29 -3.59
N ILE A 76 -24.74 1.59 -2.54
CA ILE A 76 -25.82 0.74 -2.07
C ILE A 76 -27.13 1.39 -2.52
N GLN A 77 -27.77 0.81 -3.55
CA GLN A 77 -29.08 1.25 -4.06
C GLN A 77 -29.19 2.77 -4.33
N GLY A 78 -28.12 3.36 -4.86
CA GLY A 78 -28.09 4.80 -5.17
C GLY A 78 -27.88 5.73 -3.97
N ALA A 79 -27.71 5.19 -2.77
CA ALA A 79 -27.37 5.95 -1.57
C ALA A 79 -25.98 5.57 -1.05
N HIS A 80 -25.34 6.50 -0.33
CA HIS A 80 -24.03 6.28 0.31
C HIS A 80 -22.93 5.82 -0.65
N ALA A 81 -22.79 6.50 -1.77
CA ALA A 81 -21.72 6.24 -2.73
C ALA A 81 -20.34 6.42 -2.09
N VAL A 82 -19.46 5.45 -2.32
CA VAL A 82 -18.13 5.38 -1.72
C VAL A 82 -17.11 5.02 -2.79
N GLY A 83 -16.04 5.80 -2.86
CA GLY A 83 -14.84 5.42 -3.59
C GLY A 83 -13.81 4.76 -2.68
N GLY A 84 -13.24 3.65 -3.12
CA GLY A 84 -12.13 2.97 -2.50
C GLY A 84 -10.82 3.23 -3.25
N MET A 85 -9.73 3.41 -2.52
CA MET A 85 -8.39 3.46 -3.09
C MET A 85 -7.51 2.47 -2.32
N ILE A 86 -6.97 1.50 -3.02
CA ILE A 86 -5.91 0.64 -2.50
C ILE A 86 -4.58 1.00 -3.13
N VAL A 87 -3.50 0.72 -2.43
CA VAL A 87 -2.15 1.06 -2.86
C VAL A 87 -1.27 -0.17 -2.79
N ALA A 88 -0.49 -0.38 -3.85
CA ALA A 88 0.52 -1.43 -3.93
C ALA A 88 1.88 -0.85 -4.36
N GLY A 89 2.93 -1.57 -4.04
CA GLY A 89 4.30 -1.23 -4.38
C GLY A 89 5.20 -2.46 -4.42
N PRO A 90 6.53 -2.28 -4.44
CA PRO A 90 7.49 -3.38 -4.58
C PRO A 90 7.42 -4.44 -3.47
N GLU A 91 6.97 -4.07 -2.28
CA GLU A 91 6.80 -4.99 -1.14
C GLU A 91 5.35 -5.53 -1.01
N GLY A 92 4.48 -5.29 -2.00
CA GLY A 92 3.08 -5.67 -1.99
C GLY A 92 2.14 -4.54 -1.57
N PHE A 93 1.05 -4.87 -0.90
CA PHE A 93 0.01 -3.90 -0.52
C PHE A 93 0.42 -2.97 0.61
N ILE A 94 0.28 -1.66 0.40
CA ILE A 94 0.61 -0.60 1.36
C ILE A 94 -0.69 -0.18 2.09
N LYS A 95 -1.13 -1.00 3.04
CA LYS A 95 -2.45 -0.87 3.70
C LYS A 95 -2.67 0.45 4.43
N ASN A 96 -1.62 1.06 5.00
CA ASN A 96 -1.70 2.37 5.68
C ASN A 96 -1.95 3.54 4.71
N ALA A 97 -1.71 3.33 3.42
CA ALA A 97 -1.99 4.30 2.35
C ALA A 97 -3.40 4.17 1.74
N TYR A 98 -4.18 3.17 2.12
CA TYR A 98 -5.55 3.00 1.65
C TYR A 98 -6.42 4.19 2.04
N ARG A 99 -7.35 4.55 1.18
CA ARG A 99 -8.30 5.65 1.43
C ARG A 99 -9.71 5.25 1.05
N LYS A 100 -10.64 5.80 1.82
CA LYS A 100 -12.07 5.77 1.54
C LYS A 100 -12.53 7.20 1.28
N PHE A 101 -13.26 7.39 0.20
CA PHE A 101 -13.85 8.65 -0.19
C PHE A 101 -15.37 8.55 -0.07
N ASN A 102 -15.95 9.24 0.90
CA ASN A 102 -17.40 9.43 0.91
C ASN A 102 -17.73 10.43 -0.21
N ILE A 103 -18.47 9.99 -1.20
CA ILE A 103 -18.88 10.79 -2.35
C ILE A 103 -20.05 11.66 -1.91
N LYS A 104 -19.95 12.97 -2.13
CA LYS A 104 -20.90 13.97 -1.63
C LYS A 104 -21.53 14.81 -2.73
N GLY A 105 -21.30 14.46 -3.99
CA GLY A 105 -21.78 15.24 -5.11
C GLY A 105 -23.30 15.42 -5.07
N ASP A 106 -23.74 16.59 -4.66
CA ASP A 106 -25.18 16.97 -4.63
C ASP A 106 -25.76 17.00 -6.05
N ASP A 107 -24.89 17.09 -7.08
CA ASP A 107 -25.23 17.11 -8.49
C ASP A 107 -25.12 15.74 -9.18
N LEU A 108 -24.71 14.67 -8.44
CA LEU A 108 -24.56 13.34 -9.01
C LEU A 108 -25.91 12.62 -9.04
N THR A 109 -26.33 12.19 -10.22
CA THR A 109 -27.49 11.31 -10.36
C THR A 109 -27.15 9.91 -9.85
N PRO A 110 -28.11 9.20 -9.25
CA PRO A 110 -27.90 7.80 -8.86
C PRO A 110 -27.43 6.97 -10.07
N GLY A 111 -26.25 6.31 -9.94
CA GLY A 111 -25.63 5.53 -11.01
C GLY A 111 -24.68 6.32 -11.92
N ASP A 112 -24.34 7.57 -11.60
CA ASP A 112 -23.32 8.33 -12.31
C ASP A 112 -21.91 7.91 -11.83
N ASP A 113 -21.47 6.72 -12.24
CA ASP A 113 -20.16 6.17 -11.91
C ASP A 113 -19.01 7.05 -12.44
N PHE A 114 -19.23 7.77 -13.53
CA PHE A 114 -18.24 8.70 -14.11
C PHE A 114 -18.04 9.93 -13.24
N GLY A 115 -19.11 10.56 -12.80
CA GLY A 115 -19.07 11.70 -11.90
C GLY A 115 -18.47 11.33 -10.55
N MET A 116 -18.83 10.16 -10.02
CA MET A 116 -18.26 9.63 -8.77
C MET A 116 -16.75 9.45 -8.89
N MET A 117 -16.24 8.80 -9.94
CA MET A 117 -14.80 8.60 -10.13
C MET A 117 -14.08 9.94 -10.31
N LYS A 118 -14.63 10.84 -11.07
CA LYS A 118 -14.09 12.20 -11.26
C LYS A 118 -13.97 12.96 -9.93
N GLU A 119 -14.97 12.87 -9.04
CA GLU A 119 -14.90 13.48 -7.71
C GLU A 119 -13.75 12.87 -6.88
N VAL A 120 -13.65 11.54 -6.83
CA VAL A 120 -12.60 10.83 -6.10
C VAL A 120 -11.22 11.25 -6.58
N MET A 121 -10.99 11.20 -7.89
CA MET A 121 -9.71 11.56 -8.50
C MET A 121 -9.37 13.04 -8.28
N THR A 122 -10.33 13.93 -8.46
CA THR A 122 -10.15 15.37 -8.21
C THR A 122 -9.73 15.63 -6.77
N ARG A 123 -10.38 15.00 -5.80
CA ARG A 123 -10.04 15.15 -4.37
C ARG A 123 -8.67 14.56 -4.05
N ARG A 124 -8.34 13.41 -4.60
CA ARG A 124 -7.03 12.77 -4.43
C ARG A 124 -5.90 13.64 -4.95
N PHE A 125 -5.99 14.08 -6.19
CA PHE A 125 -4.92 14.85 -6.83
C PHE A 125 -4.81 16.28 -6.31
N LYS A 126 -5.91 16.95 -5.98
CA LYS A 126 -5.87 18.24 -5.26
C LYS A 126 -5.11 18.12 -3.93
N ARG A 127 -5.30 17.01 -3.23
CA ARG A 127 -4.57 16.74 -1.99
C ARG A 127 -3.08 16.49 -2.23
N LEU A 128 -2.73 15.69 -3.24
CA LEU A 128 -1.34 15.44 -3.61
C LEU A 128 -0.60 16.72 -3.98
N ILE A 129 -1.19 17.56 -4.81
CA ILE A 129 -0.62 18.86 -5.20
C ILE A 129 -0.34 19.73 -3.97
N LYS A 130 -1.22 19.67 -2.96
CA LYS A 130 -1.04 20.45 -1.71
C LYS A 130 0.02 19.85 -0.79
N GLU A 131 0.06 18.51 -0.65
CA GLU A 131 0.89 17.82 0.34
C GLU A 131 2.29 17.46 -0.18
N ASP A 132 2.42 17.26 -1.48
CA ASP A 132 3.65 16.86 -2.16
C ASP A 132 3.77 17.54 -3.54
N PRO A 133 3.86 18.89 -3.60
CA PRO A 133 3.92 19.64 -4.86
C PRO A 133 5.15 19.28 -5.70
N ASP A 134 6.27 19.02 -5.05
CA ASP A 134 7.55 18.74 -5.69
C ASP A 134 7.76 17.26 -6.01
N ARG A 135 6.81 16.39 -5.64
CA ARG A 135 6.81 14.93 -5.85
C ARG A 135 7.99 14.20 -5.18
N GLU A 136 8.48 14.71 -4.07
CA GLU A 136 9.64 14.16 -3.36
C GLU A 136 9.27 13.11 -2.31
N LYS A 137 8.01 13.07 -1.85
CA LYS A 137 7.57 12.17 -0.76
C LYS A 137 7.25 10.76 -1.24
N GLY A 138 7.18 10.52 -2.55
CA GLY A 138 6.80 9.23 -3.11
C GLY A 138 5.32 8.89 -2.98
N ASP A 139 4.48 9.89 -2.74
CA ASP A 139 3.03 9.74 -2.61
C ASP A 139 2.28 9.78 -3.95
N TRP A 140 2.99 10.14 -5.03
CA TRP A 140 2.45 10.17 -6.38
C TRP A 140 2.46 8.77 -6.99
N PRO A 141 1.37 8.32 -7.63
CA PRO A 141 1.33 7.04 -8.32
C PRO A 141 2.10 7.07 -9.63
N ASP A 142 2.80 5.98 -9.93
CA ASP A 142 3.39 5.71 -11.24
C ASP A 142 2.37 5.09 -12.19
N LEU A 143 1.36 4.41 -11.63
CA LEU A 143 0.29 3.76 -12.38
C LEU A 143 -1.04 3.88 -11.64
N LEU A 144 -2.08 4.23 -12.37
CA LEU A 144 -3.47 4.24 -11.91
C LEU A 144 -4.23 3.12 -12.60
N LEU A 145 -4.92 2.32 -11.80
CA LEU A 145 -5.86 1.32 -12.27
C LEU A 145 -7.26 1.71 -11.79
N ILE A 146 -8.18 1.86 -12.73
CA ILE A 146 -9.57 2.22 -12.46
C ILE A 146 -10.43 1.03 -12.83
N ASP A 147 -11.19 0.49 -11.86
CA ASP A 147 -12.17 -0.55 -12.13
C ASP A 147 -13.36 0.05 -12.88
N GLY A 148 -13.32 -0.13 -14.20
CA GLY A 148 -14.33 0.43 -15.08
C GLY A 148 -13.96 0.40 -16.56
N GLY A 149 -14.88 0.81 -17.40
CA GLY A 149 -14.68 0.86 -18.84
C GLY A 149 -13.98 2.14 -19.33
N ALA A 150 -13.72 2.19 -20.64
CA ALA A 150 -13.08 3.33 -21.31
C ALA A 150 -13.76 4.68 -21.01
N GLY A 151 -15.07 4.69 -20.76
CA GLY A 151 -15.81 5.89 -20.39
C GLY A 151 -15.41 6.47 -19.04
N GLN A 152 -15.12 5.63 -18.04
CA GLN A 152 -14.66 6.09 -16.72
C GLN A 152 -13.23 6.67 -16.80
N VAL A 153 -12.36 6.04 -17.60
CA VAL A 153 -11.01 6.57 -17.84
C VAL A 153 -11.04 7.90 -18.57
N SER A 154 -11.98 8.07 -19.51
CA SER A 154 -12.13 9.33 -20.27
C SER A 154 -12.73 10.48 -19.45
N ALA A 155 -13.39 10.18 -18.34
CA ALA A 155 -14.04 11.18 -17.46
C ALA A 155 -13.10 11.78 -16.42
N VAL A 156 -11.93 11.17 -16.19
CA VAL A 156 -10.93 11.58 -15.21
C VAL A 156 -9.67 12.11 -15.88
#